data_44c687a9fc07c48d5e9a5c0d747a3081
#
_entry.id   44c687a9fc07c48d5e9a5c0d747a3081
#
_cell.length_a   1.000
_cell.length_b   1.000
_cell.length_c   1.000
_cell.angle_alpha   90.00
_cell.angle_beta   90.00
_cell.angle_gamma   90.00
#
_symmetry.space_group_name_H-M   'P 1'
#
loop_
_entity.id
_entity.type
_entity.pdbx_description
1 polymer ?
#
loop_
_entity_poly.entity_id
_entity_poly.type
_entity_poly.pdbx_seq_one_letter_code
_entity_poly.pdbx_strand_id
1 'polypeptide(L)'
;MWNPFKKIMRENEQAGENNHDGGAENRHENCRRPADWQVDPKKAQIHNLIIVDESGSMGGLEKVTIGGIAETIASIKKAQEDFGDTQQHYLTLVTFDARHGNVPPIRTHFDDVPIVAVNGFKDYHPHGGTPLFDAMGETLSRLHESIKNDANATGVVTVITDGMENASRKWTGDALRHLIEQLKEEGWTFSYMGSCHDVVEVTMRLSIDHVMEFDHDAVGTGNTWRRDVSSRHAYYERMAKEFNPDEELALKREKMRRNASNYYSNRVTPDWIDHLAENEVFVFGSNPLGAHNGGAAAYAVEHFGAIIGQGEGPQGQSYAIPTTGDFTLFVEAVERFIDYAKAHPDTRFLVTRLGLGNAGRSINEVAHILYEAVKVENISLPLELWEKLGLHFLKK
;
A
#
# COMPACT_ATOMS: atom_id res chain seq x y z
N MET A 1 20.64 17.36 28.10
CA MET A 1 20.67 16.73 26.73
C MET A 1 19.96 17.67 25.77
N TRP A 2 20.64 18.11 24.77
CA TRP A 2 20.10 19.00 23.73
C TRP A 2 19.23 18.16 22.80
N ASN A 3 17.93 18.50 22.66
CA ASN A 3 16.99 17.79 21.79
C ASN A 3 16.66 18.70 20.59
N PRO A 4 17.20 18.43 19.39
CA PRO A 4 17.00 19.23 18.19
C PRO A 4 15.52 19.30 17.78
N PHE A 5 14.72 18.29 18.12
CA PHE A 5 13.28 18.25 17.81
C PHE A 5 12.47 19.35 18.53
N LYS A 6 12.86 19.71 19.75
CA LYS A 6 12.16 20.80 20.49
C LYS A 6 12.38 22.18 19.86
N LYS A 7 13.49 22.37 19.13
CA LYS A 7 13.77 23.64 18.44
C LYS A 7 12.86 23.76 17.20
N ILE A 8 12.82 22.68 16.38
CA ILE A 8 12.00 22.64 15.16
C ILE A 8 10.50 22.81 15.49
N MET A 9 10.02 22.15 16.55
CA MET A 9 8.61 22.28 16.98
C MET A 9 8.28 23.70 17.45
N ARG A 10 9.17 24.37 18.20
CA ARG A 10 8.95 25.77 18.64
C ARG A 10 8.98 26.78 17.50
N GLU A 11 9.86 26.59 16.52
CA GLU A 11 9.92 27.46 15.35
C GLU A 11 8.67 27.33 14.47
N ASN A 12 8.09 26.13 14.37
CA ASN A 12 6.84 25.89 13.65
C ASN A 12 5.60 26.40 14.40
N GLU A 13 5.57 26.35 15.75
CA GLU A 13 4.49 26.95 16.56
C GLU A 13 4.49 28.47 16.47
N GLN A 14 5.66 29.12 16.46
CA GLN A 14 5.78 30.58 16.32
C GLN A 14 5.48 31.05 14.90
N ALA A 15 5.72 30.24 13.85
CA ALA A 15 5.34 30.56 12.47
C ALA A 15 3.82 30.51 12.24
N GLY A 16 3.06 29.76 13.05
CA GLY A 16 1.60 29.66 12.99
C GLY A 16 0.86 30.88 13.56
N GLU A 17 1.47 31.62 14.49
CA GLU A 17 0.85 32.76 15.16
C GLU A 17 1.08 34.13 14.46
N ASN A 18 2.03 34.23 13.52
CA ASN A 18 2.45 35.49 12.90
C ASN A 18 2.00 35.69 11.44
N ASN A 19 0.98 35.01 10.95
CA ASN A 19 0.53 35.16 9.56
C ASN A 19 -0.68 36.06 9.41
N HIS A 20 -0.46 37.39 9.60
CA HIS A 20 -1.13 38.43 8.82
C HIS A 20 -0.04 39.28 8.17
N ASP A 21 0.01 39.20 6.83
CA ASP A 21 0.80 40.05 5.90
C ASP A 21 2.34 39.83 5.88
N GLY A 22 2.84 39.21 4.81
CA GLY A 22 4.27 39.28 4.45
C GLY A 22 4.80 38.04 3.69
N GLY A 23 4.91 38.17 2.37
CA GLY A 23 5.96 37.54 1.57
C GLY A 23 5.87 36.04 1.26
N ALA A 24 5.72 35.74 -0.03
CA ALA A 24 5.77 34.39 -0.61
C ALA A 24 7.11 33.64 -0.42
N GLU A 25 8.17 34.31 0.02
CA GLU A 25 9.52 33.74 0.15
C GLU A 25 9.72 32.86 1.41
N ASN A 26 9.03 33.15 2.52
CA ASN A 26 9.21 32.41 3.77
C ASN A 26 8.43 31.08 3.86
N ARG A 27 7.52 30.78 2.93
CA ARG A 27 6.76 29.51 2.91
C ARG A 27 7.59 28.33 2.38
N HIS A 28 8.65 28.58 1.62
CA HIS A 28 9.47 27.53 0.97
C HIS A 28 10.57 26.93 1.88
N GLU A 29 11.05 27.68 2.87
CA GLU A 29 12.15 27.17 3.74
C GLU A 29 11.71 26.07 4.70
N ASN A 30 10.46 26.09 5.20
CA ASN A 30 9.94 25.07 6.11
C ASN A 30 9.47 23.78 5.41
N CYS A 31 9.47 23.74 4.07
CA CYS A 31 9.00 22.62 3.26
C CYS A 31 10.15 21.74 2.73
N ARG A 32 11.38 21.96 3.17
CA ARG A 32 12.56 21.17 2.75
C ARG A 32 13.25 20.52 3.94
N ARG A 33 13.99 19.46 3.67
CA ARG A 33 14.86 18.85 4.68
C ARG A 33 15.80 19.91 5.25
N PRO A 34 15.87 20.08 6.59
CA PRO A 34 16.83 21.00 7.21
C PRO A 34 18.27 20.61 6.85
N ALA A 35 19.10 21.61 6.55
CA ALA A 35 20.50 21.36 6.15
C ALA A 35 21.35 20.71 7.27
N ASP A 36 20.95 20.89 8.52
CA ASP A 36 21.59 20.32 9.72
C ASP A 36 20.95 18.97 10.16
N TRP A 37 20.01 18.44 9.37
CA TRP A 37 19.39 17.15 9.68
C TRP A 37 20.40 16.01 9.61
N GLN A 38 20.45 15.22 10.68
CA GLN A 38 21.38 14.10 10.77
C GLN A 38 20.71 12.81 10.27
N VAL A 39 21.27 12.27 9.20
CA VAL A 39 20.95 10.92 8.71
C VAL A 39 21.71 9.92 9.56
N ASP A 40 21.04 8.94 10.13
CA ASP A 40 21.67 7.84 10.85
C ASP A 40 22.04 6.73 9.86
N PRO A 41 23.32 6.50 9.57
CA PRO A 41 23.76 5.50 8.59
C PRO A 41 23.49 4.06 9.02
N LYS A 42 23.03 3.85 10.27
CA LYS A 42 22.66 2.52 10.78
C LYS A 42 21.18 2.21 10.62
N LYS A 43 20.40 3.12 10.04
CA LYS A 43 18.95 2.96 9.84
C LYS A 43 18.61 2.93 8.37
N ALA A 44 17.55 2.21 8.05
CA ALA A 44 16.90 2.32 6.73
C ALA A 44 16.37 3.74 6.55
N GLN A 45 16.66 4.37 5.42
CA GLN A 45 16.17 5.69 5.05
C GLN A 45 14.98 5.51 4.12
N ILE A 46 13.77 5.72 4.63
CA ILE A 46 12.53 5.46 3.89
C ILE A 46 11.94 6.77 3.40
N HIS A 47 12.03 7.01 2.10
CA HIS A 47 11.57 8.22 1.44
C HIS A 47 10.16 8.00 0.88
N ASN A 48 9.16 8.53 1.56
CA ASN A 48 7.77 8.44 1.15
C ASN A 48 7.46 9.55 0.15
N LEU A 49 7.08 9.18 -1.06
CA LEU A 49 6.68 10.11 -2.11
C LEU A 49 5.19 9.93 -2.41
N ILE A 50 4.40 10.98 -2.19
CA ILE A 50 2.97 11.02 -2.51
C ILE A 50 2.78 12.02 -3.66
N ILE A 51 2.26 11.53 -4.79
CA ILE A 51 1.99 12.31 -6.00
C ILE A 51 0.47 12.34 -6.18
N VAL A 52 -0.14 13.49 -6.05
CA VAL A 52 -1.61 13.65 -6.02
C VAL A 52 -2.08 14.48 -7.19
N ASP A 53 -2.99 13.92 -7.96
CA ASP A 53 -3.70 14.65 -9.00
C ASP A 53 -4.56 15.75 -8.36
N GLU A 54 -4.44 16.95 -8.89
CA GLU A 54 -5.23 18.13 -8.54
C GLU A 54 -5.91 18.69 -9.80
N SER A 55 -6.15 17.82 -10.80
CA SER A 55 -6.89 18.17 -12.01
C SER A 55 -8.38 18.36 -11.73
N GLY A 56 -9.09 18.96 -12.68
CA GLY A 56 -10.50 19.33 -12.50
C GLY A 56 -11.44 18.15 -12.25
N SER A 57 -11.10 16.93 -12.71
CA SER A 57 -11.87 15.71 -12.47
C SER A 57 -11.89 15.30 -10.99
N MET A 58 -10.84 15.62 -10.22
CA MET A 58 -10.77 15.40 -8.77
C MET A 58 -11.74 16.28 -7.97
N GLY A 59 -12.50 17.17 -8.65
CA GLY A 59 -13.51 18.02 -8.02
C GLY A 59 -14.61 17.19 -7.34
N GLY A 60 -14.92 17.56 -6.08
CA GLY A 60 -15.86 16.81 -5.22
C GLY A 60 -15.20 15.77 -4.32
N LEU A 61 -13.92 15.42 -4.56
CA LEU A 61 -13.12 14.50 -3.74
C LEU A 61 -12.16 15.22 -2.77
N GLU A 62 -12.19 16.55 -2.68
CA GLU A 62 -11.23 17.35 -1.92
C GLU A 62 -11.10 16.90 -0.46
N LYS A 63 -12.23 16.74 0.22
CA LYS A 63 -12.27 16.37 1.65
C LYS A 63 -11.70 14.97 1.89
N VAL A 64 -12.05 14.01 1.03
CA VAL A 64 -11.59 12.62 1.20
C VAL A 64 -10.12 12.49 0.83
N THR A 65 -9.65 13.24 -0.17
CA THR A 65 -8.24 13.29 -0.57
C THR A 65 -7.37 13.90 0.53
N ILE A 66 -7.76 15.08 1.07
CA ILE A 66 -7.07 15.70 2.21
C ILE A 66 -7.08 14.76 3.43
N GLY A 67 -8.22 14.11 3.69
CA GLY A 67 -8.34 13.11 4.77
C GLY A 67 -7.39 11.92 4.59
N GLY A 68 -7.33 11.36 3.39
CA GLY A 68 -6.44 10.25 3.05
C GLY A 68 -4.96 10.62 3.15
N ILE A 69 -4.57 11.82 2.68
CA ILE A 69 -3.21 12.33 2.87
C ILE A 69 -2.90 12.46 4.37
N ALA A 70 -3.83 12.97 5.18
CA ALA A 70 -3.64 13.10 6.62
C ALA A 70 -3.50 11.74 7.31
N GLU A 71 -4.31 10.73 6.94
CA GLU A 71 -4.20 9.35 7.43
C GLU A 71 -2.85 8.73 7.04
N THR A 72 -2.37 8.96 5.81
CA THR A 72 -1.06 8.48 5.36
C THR A 72 0.07 9.14 6.15
N ILE A 73 0.04 10.46 6.36
CA ILE A 73 1.03 11.17 7.19
C ILE A 73 1.02 10.61 8.64
N ALA A 74 -0.16 10.39 9.20
CA ALA A 74 -0.28 9.82 10.55
C ALA A 74 0.30 8.40 10.63
N SER A 75 0.07 7.56 9.61
CA SER A 75 0.64 6.21 9.50
C SER A 75 2.17 6.23 9.41
N ILE A 76 2.75 7.14 8.62
CA ILE A 76 4.21 7.28 8.51
C ILE A 76 4.79 7.78 9.84
N LYS A 77 4.13 8.71 10.54
CA LYS A 77 4.53 9.15 11.89
C LYS A 77 4.50 8.00 12.88
N LYS A 78 3.45 7.19 12.83
CA LYS A 78 3.32 6.00 13.68
C LYS A 78 4.44 5.00 13.41
N ALA A 79 4.78 4.75 12.14
CA ALA A 79 5.91 3.90 11.78
C ALA A 79 7.26 4.46 12.29
N GLN A 80 7.45 5.79 12.25
CA GLN A 80 8.63 6.42 12.84
C GLN A 80 8.68 6.23 14.36
N GLU A 81 7.54 6.21 15.05
CA GLU A 81 7.48 5.90 16.49
C GLU A 81 7.77 4.42 16.76
N ASP A 82 7.13 3.50 16.00
CA ASP A 82 7.20 2.07 16.24
C ASP A 82 8.55 1.46 15.83
N PHE A 83 9.14 1.96 14.72
CA PHE A 83 10.35 1.39 14.10
C PHE A 83 11.53 2.36 14.07
N GLY A 84 11.47 3.47 14.83
CA GLY A 84 12.49 4.53 14.82
C GLY A 84 13.89 4.08 15.25
N ASP A 85 14.03 2.92 15.88
CA ASP A 85 15.33 2.32 16.19
C ASP A 85 16.05 1.80 14.95
N THR A 86 15.30 1.40 13.91
CA THR A 86 15.83 0.79 12.66
C THR A 86 15.53 1.61 11.40
N GLN A 87 14.66 2.62 11.48
CA GLN A 87 14.20 3.40 10.33
C GLN A 87 14.18 4.90 10.60
N GLN A 88 14.43 5.70 9.55
CA GLN A 88 14.12 7.13 9.48
C GLN A 88 13.21 7.37 8.29
N HIS A 89 12.10 8.07 8.51
CA HIS A 89 11.10 8.34 7.49
C HIS A 89 11.10 9.80 7.07
N TYR A 90 10.96 10.01 5.76
CA TYR A 90 10.87 11.31 5.10
C TYR A 90 9.61 11.37 4.26
N LEU A 91 9.10 12.57 4.02
CA LEU A 91 7.95 12.83 3.17
C LEU A 91 8.28 13.83 2.07
N THR A 92 7.99 13.42 0.84
CA THR A 92 7.79 14.31 -0.30
C THR A 92 6.33 14.26 -0.70
N LEU A 93 5.65 15.40 -0.73
CA LEU A 93 4.27 15.53 -1.19
C LEU A 93 4.21 16.54 -2.31
N VAL A 94 3.71 16.10 -3.45
CA VAL A 94 3.45 16.98 -4.59
C VAL A 94 1.99 16.86 -5.05
N THR A 95 1.43 17.99 -5.51
CA THR A 95 0.20 18.00 -6.30
C THR A 95 0.49 18.44 -7.72
N PHE A 96 -0.31 18.00 -8.69
CA PHE A 96 -0.10 18.37 -10.09
C PHE A 96 -1.41 18.66 -10.80
N ASP A 97 -1.38 19.68 -11.65
CA ASP A 97 -2.45 20.04 -12.59
C ASP A 97 -1.89 20.86 -13.77
N ALA A 98 -2.67 21.03 -14.83
CA ALA A 98 -2.33 21.89 -15.96
C ALA A 98 -3.25 23.10 -16.02
N ARG A 99 -3.30 23.90 -14.93
CA ARG A 99 -4.08 25.13 -14.92
C ARG A 99 -3.42 26.24 -15.77
N HIS A 100 -4.26 27.16 -16.27
CA HIS A 100 -3.78 28.30 -17.06
C HIS A 100 -3.13 29.37 -16.18
N GLY A 101 -2.16 30.10 -16.74
CA GLY A 101 -1.46 31.20 -16.08
C GLY A 101 -0.03 30.84 -15.64
N ASN A 102 0.48 31.55 -14.62
CA ASN A 102 1.86 31.41 -14.15
C ASN A 102 1.99 30.38 -12.99
N VAL A 103 0.99 29.54 -12.77
CA VAL A 103 1.06 28.50 -11.72
C VAL A 103 1.86 27.33 -12.25
N PRO A 104 2.89 26.86 -11.53
CA PRO A 104 3.63 25.65 -11.93
C PRO A 104 2.69 24.45 -11.99
N PRO A 105 2.84 23.57 -13.02
CA PRO A 105 2.01 22.39 -13.14
C PRO A 105 2.27 21.34 -12.04
N ILE A 106 3.41 21.41 -11.38
CA ILE A 106 3.79 20.53 -10.26
C ILE A 106 4.13 21.44 -9.07
N ARG A 107 3.41 21.23 -7.97
CA ARG A 107 3.60 21.98 -6.73
C ARG A 107 4.12 21.07 -5.64
N THR A 108 5.29 21.40 -5.10
CA THR A 108 5.91 20.64 -4.01
C THR A 108 5.51 21.26 -2.67
N HIS A 109 4.78 20.52 -1.85
CA HIS A 109 4.35 20.95 -0.51
C HIS A 109 5.34 20.54 0.57
N PHE A 110 5.92 19.35 0.43
CA PHE A 110 7.02 18.86 1.24
C PHE A 110 8.09 18.26 0.31
N ASP A 111 9.35 18.56 0.54
CA ASP A 111 10.49 18.12 -0.27
C ASP A 111 11.50 17.36 0.61
N ASP A 112 11.25 16.06 0.74
CA ASP A 112 12.09 15.14 1.52
C ASP A 112 12.25 15.55 3.00
N VAL A 113 11.14 16.01 3.59
CA VAL A 113 11.09 16.52 4.97
C VAL A 113 11.05 15.33 5.93
N PRO A 114 11.85 15.32 7.02
CA PRO A 114 11.69 14.33 8.09
C PRO A 114 10.25 14.31 8.60
N ILE A 115 9.66 13.14 8.69
CA ILE A 115 8.23 13.00 9.00
C ILE A 115 7.82 13.64 10.33
N VAL A 116 8.74 13.70 11.28
CA VAL A 116 8.52 14.34 12.59
C VAL A 116 8.33 15.85 12.50
N ALA A 117 8.77 16.49 11.41
CA ALA A 117 8.60 17.92 11.17
C ALA A 117 7.37 18.27 10.31
N VAL A 118 6.65 17.27 9.81
CA VAL A 118 5.46 17.46 8.96
C VAL A 118 4.25 17.79 9.82
N ASN A 119 3.60 18.94 9.61
CA ASN A 119 2.45 19.40 10.41
C ASN A 119 1.07 19.11 9.80
N GLY A 120 1.03 18.46 8.62
CA GLY A 120 -0.21 18.16 7.89
C GLY A 120 -0.34 18.95 6.60
N PHE A 121 -1.39 18.65 5.83
CA PHE A 121 -1.63 19.20 4.51
C PHE A 121 -3.11 19.60 4.35
N LYS A 122 -3.37 20.75 3.71
CA LYS A 122 -4.73 21.26 3.46
C LYS A 122 -4.86 22.05 2.14
N ASP A 123 -3.75 22.36 1.49
CA ASP A 123 -3.71 23.22 0.29
C ASP A 123 -3.95 22.37 -0.97
N TYR A 124 -5.23 22.04 -1.22
CA TYR A 124 -5.67 21.18 -2.31
C TYR A 124 -6.90 21.77 -3.01
N HIS A 125 -6.73 22.14 -4.30
CA HIS A 125 -7.72 22.88 -5.08
C HIS A 125 -7.80 22.35 -6.51
N PRO A 126 -8.62 21.33 -6.80
CA PRO A 126 -8.74 20.70 -8.11
C PRO A 126 -9.05 21.68 -9.24
N HIS A 127 -8.21 21.65 -10.29
CA HIS A 127 -8.37 22.49 -11.47
C HIS A 127 -7.51 22.03 -12.65
N GLY A 128 -7.93 22.31 -13.89
CA GLY A 128 -7.13 22.09 -15.10
C GLY A 128 -7.05 20.64 -15.57
N GLY A 129 -6.03 20.33 -16.35
CA GLY A 129 -5.78 19.00 -16.92
C GLY A 129 -4.76 18.17 -16.11
N THR A 130 -4.41 16.99 -16.61
CA THR A 130 -3.68 15.93 -15.89
C THR A 130 -2.28 15.68 -16.50
N PRO A 131 -1.22 16.43 -16.15
CA PRO A 131 0.16 16.19 -16.60
C PRO A 131 0.85 15.11 -15.74
N LEU A 132 0.29 13.90 -15.71
CA LEU A 132 0.70 12.80 -14.84
C LEU A 132 2.15 12.36 -15.10
N PHE A 133 2.52 12.17 -16.39
CA PHE A 133 3.87 11.68 -16.71
C PHE A 133 4.95 12.71 -16.37
N ASP A 134 4.67 14.00 -16.57
CA ASP A 134 5.59 15.07 -16.17
C ASP A 134 5.74 15.10 -14.64
N ALA A 135 4.63 15.00 -13.90
CA ALA A 135 4.64 15.00 -12.44
C ALA A 135 5.43 13.82 -11.86
N MET A 136 5.17 12.62 -12.35
CA MET A 136 5.90 11.42 -11.92
C MET A 136 7.38 11.52 -12.30
N GLY A 137 7.69 11.78 -13.58
CA GLY A 137 9.06 11.75 -14.09
C GLY A 137 9.95 12.79 -13.43
N GLU A 138 9.49 14.04 -13.29
CA GLU A 138 10.27 15.10 -12.64
C GLU A 138 10.50 14.80 -11.14
N THR A 139 9.45 14.35 -10.43
CA THR A 139 9.55 14.13 -8.99
C THR A 139 10.37 12.89 -8.65
N LEU A 140 10.17 11.79 -9.37
CA LEU A 140 10.95 10.56 -9.20
C LEU A 140 12.43 10.81 -9.49
N SER A 141 12.78 11.47 -10.61
CA SER A 141 14.15 11.77 -10.96
C SER A 141 14.83 12.65 -9.92
N ARG A 142 14.11 13.67 -9.42
CA ARG A 142 14.64 14.58 -8.39
C ARG A 142 14.93 13.86 -7.08
N LEU A 143 13.96 13.06 -6.60
CA LEU A 143 14.13 12.31 -5.36
C LEU A 143 15.24 11.27 -5.51
N HIS A 144 15.25 10.50 -6.60
CA HIS A 144 16.32 9.53 -6.87
C HIS A 144 17.70 10.17 -6.86
N GLU A 145 17.88 11.30 -7.55
CA GLU A 145 19.17 12.01 -7.57
C GLU A 145 19.63 12.42 -6.17
N SER A 146 18.71 12.76 -5.27
CA SER A 146 19.03 13.17 -3.91
C SER A 146 19.44 12.00 -3.00
N ILE A 147 18.99 10.77 -3.27
CA ILE A 147 19.18 9.61 -2.38
C ILE A 147 20.03 8.48 -2.98
N LYS A 148 20.31 8.48 -4.28
CA LYS A 148 20.98 7.37 -5.00
C LYS A 148 22.33 6.92 -4.42
N ASN A 149 23.00 7.80 -3.67
CA ASN A 149 24.29 7.51 -3.04
C ASN A 149 24.15 6.91 -1.63
N ASP A 150 22.95 6.84 -1.08
CA ASP A 150 22.69 6.20 0.21
C ASP A 150 22.28 4.73 -0.01
N ALA A 151 23.16 3.82 0.39
CA ALA A 151 22.95 2.37 0.27
C ALA A 151 21.77 1.85 1.14
N ASN A 152 21.33 2.64 2.11
CA ASN A 152 20.24 2.31 3.03
C ASN A 152 18.93 2.99 2.65
N ALA A 153 18.92 3.80 1.57
CA ALA A 153 17.72 4.52 1.13
C ALA A 153 16.85 3.69 0.18
N THR A 154 15.54 3.86 0.33
CA THR A 154 14.53 3.33 -0.60
C THR A 154 13.34 4.28 -0.72
N GLY A 155 12.66 4.24 -1.87
CA GLY A 155 11.45 5.02 -2.14
C GLY A 155 10.17 4.20 -1.95
N VAL A 156 9.18 4.78 -1.27
CA VAL A 156 7.80 4.28 -1.20
C VAL A 156 6.89 5.29 -1.88
N VAL A 157 6.49 4.99 -3.10
CA VAL A 157 5.78 5.91 -3.99
C VAL A 157 4.30 5.56 -4.05
N THR A 158 3.44 6.56 -3.83
CA THR A 158 2.00 6.46 -4.03
C THR A 158 1.55 7.54 -5.01
N VAL A 159 0.87 7.12 -6.06
CA VAL A 159 0.27 7.99 -7.08
C VAL A 159 -1.24 7.89 -6.96
N ILE A 160 -1.90 9.04 -6.89
CA ILE A 160 -3.37 9.13 -6.80
C ILE A 160 -3.87 10.02 -7.92
N THR A 161 -4.76 9.48 -8.77
CA THR A 161 -5.39 10.20 -9.87
C THR A 161 -6.73 9.57 -10.24
N ASP A 162 -7.69 10.39 -10.65
CA ASP A 162 -8.95 9.92 -11.24
C ASP A 162 -9.00 10.16 -12.75
N GLY A 163 -7.93 10.76 -13.30
CA GLY A 163 -7.85 11.23 -14.68
C GLY A 163 -6.83 10.49 -15.52
N MET A 164 -7.09 10.50 -16.84
CA MET A 164 -6.12 10.05 -17.84
C MET A 164 -5.06 11.12 -18.09
N GLU A 165 -3.83 10.67 -18.34
CA GLU A 165 -2.77 11.54 -18.86
C GLU A 165 -3.22 12.31 -20.12
N ASN A 166 -3.20 13.64 -20.06
CA ASN A 166 -3.65 14.45 -21.19
C ASN A 166 -2.88 15.77 -21.38
N ALA A 167 -1.89 16.07 -20.54
CA ALA A 167 -1.26 17.41 -20.51
C ALA A 167 0.27 17.39 -20.36
N SER A 168 0.92 16.24 -20.26
CA SER A 168 2.37 16.11 -20.17
C SER A 168 3.06 16.55 -21.45
N ARG A 169 4.23 17.17 -21.32
CA ARG A 169 5.01 17.72 -22.45
C ARG A 169 6.47 17.30 -22.45
N LYS A 170 7.01 16.86 -21.31
CA LYS A 170 8.43 16.54 -21.13
C LYS A 170 8.67 15.03 -21.07
N TRP A 171 7.79 14.31 -20.38
CA TRP A 171 7.90 12.88 -20.16
C TRP A 171 6.92 12.10 -21.02
N THR A 172 7.43 11.02 -21.63
CA THR A 172 6.60 10.03 -22.32
C THR A 172 6.38 8.82 -21.41
N GLY A 173 5.30 8.05 -21.66
CA GLY A 173 5.04 6.82 -20.90
C GLY A 173 6.20 5.83 -20.96
N ASP A 174 6.88 5.70 -22.13
CA ASP A 174 8.02 4.78 -22.27
C ASP A 174 9.25 5.24 -21.48
N ALA A 175 9.57 6.54 -21.46
CA ALA A 175 10.66 7.07 -20.66
C ALA A 175 10.39 6.90 -19.16
N LEU A 176 9.15 7.16 -18.75
CA LEU A 176 8.71 6.99 -17.37
C LEU A 176 8.76 5.52 -16.94
N ARG A 177 8.31 4.59 -17.80
CA ARG A 177 8.40 3.14 -17.56
C ARG A 177 9.84 2.71 -17.28
N HIS A 178 10.79 3.10 -18.13
CA HIS A 178 12.20 2.76 -17.92
C HIS A 178 12.74 3.27 -16.59
N LEU A 179 12.35 4.49 -16.20
CA LEU A 179 12.74 5.04 -14.90
C LEU A 179 12.13 4.21 -13.75
N ILE A 180 10.85 3.85 -13.81
CA ILE A 180 10.18 3.04 -12.79
C ILE A 180 10.83 1.66 -12.68
N GLU A 181 11.09 0.99 -13.82
CA GLU A 181 11.78 -0.31 -13.85
C GLU A 181 13.17 -0.23 -13.19
N GLN A 182 13.96 0.82 -13.51
CA GLN A 182 15.25 1.06 -12.85
C GLN A 182 15.10 1.23 -11.33
N LEU A 183 14.17 2.06 -10.87
CA LEU A 183 13.95 2.31 -9.45
C LEU A 183 13.46 1.04 -8.71
N LYS A 184 12.63 0.22 -9.34
CA LYS A 184 12.22 -1.09 -8.82
C LYS A 184 13.43 -2.03 -8.62
N GLU A 185 14.38 -2.04 -9.55
CA GLU A 185 15.64 -2.80 -9.40
C GLU A 185 16.49 -2.28 -8.21
N GLU A 186 16.33 -1.03 -7.84
CA GLU A 186 16.96 -0.44 -6.65
C GLU A 186 16.18 -0.68 -5.35
N GLY A 187 15.01 -1.35 -5.44
CA GLY A 187 14.19 -1.73 -4.28
C GLY A 187 13.07 -0.75 -3.95
N TRP A 188 12.78 0.22 -4.83
CA TRP A 188 11.62 1.10 -4.65
C TRP A 188 10.31 0.35 -4.86
N THR A 189 9.27 0.77 -4.15
CA THR A 189 7.91 0.27 -4.34
C THR A 189 6.99 1.35 -4.85
N PHE A 190 6.04 0.96 -5.71
CA PHE A 190 5.10 1.85 -6.35
C PHE A 190 3.67 1.36 -6.13
N SER A 191 2.81 2.23 -5.64
CA SER A 191 1.37 2.03 -5.59
C SER A 191 0.64 3.08 -6.42
N TYR A 192 -0.40 2.66 -7.12
CA TYR A 192 -1.22 3.53 -7.96
C TYR A 192 -2.68 3.38 -7.56
N MET A 193 -3.31 4.48 -7.22
CA MET A 193 -4.73 4.57 -6.90
C MET A 193 -5.42 5.36 -8.00
N GLY A 194 -6.37 4.74 -8.68
CA GLY A 194 -7.10 5.37 -9.78
C GLY A 194 -8.58 5.04 -9.80
N SER A 195 -9.38 5.87 -10.48
CA SER A 195 -10.85 5.72 -10.49
C SER A 195 -11.45 5.36 -11.83
N CYS A 196 -10.67 5.15 -12.88
CA CYS A 196 -11.23 4.92 -14.22
C CYS A 196 -10.83 3.56 -14.81
N HIS A 197 -11.58 3.12 -15.80
CA HIS A 197 -11.37 1.84 -16.50
C HIS A 197 -9.97 1.69 -17.14
N ASP A 198 -9.25 2.78 -17.29
CA ASP A 198 -7.92 2.82 -17.91
C ASP A 198 -6.77 2.64 -16.91
N VAL A 199 -7.05 2.49 -15.61
CA VAL A 199 -6.05 2.28 -14.56
C VAL A 199 -5.16 1.08 -14.88
N VAL A 200 -5.75 -0.02 -15.36
CA VAL A 200 -5.03 -1.23 -15.77
C VAL A 200 -4.11 -0.96 -16.95
N GLU A 201 -4.58 -0.23 -17.97
CA GLU A 201 -3.76 0.10 -19.15
C GLU A 201 -2.58 0.99 -18.77
N VAL A 202 -2.82 2.05 -17.99
CA VAL A 202 -1.77 2.97 -17.54
C VAL A 202 -0.73 2.24 -16.68
N THR A 203 -1.16 1.42 -15.73
CA THR A 203 -0.25 0.72 -14.82
C THR A 203 0.54 -0.38 -15.52
N MET A 204 -0.06 -1.12 -16.46
CA MET A 204 0.68 -2.04 -17.33
C MET A 204 1.71 -1.30 -18.19
N ARG A 205 1.34 -0.17 -18.77
CA ARG A 205 2.23 0.67 -19.56
C ARG A 205 3.40 1.22 -18.75
N LEU A 206 3.19 1.52 -17.48
CA LEU A 206 4.21 2.07 -16.57
C LEU A 206 4.93 1.00 -15.74
N SER A 207 4.63 -0.29 -15.90
CA SER A 207 5.20 -1.38 -15.07
C SER A 207 4.96 -1.21 -13.57
N ILE A 208 3.80 -0.66 -13.17
CA ILE A 208 3.41 -0.54 -11.77
C ILE A 208 2.60 -1.78 -11.36
N ASP A 209 3.08 -2.49 -10.33
CA ASP A 209 2.50 -3.78 -9.92
C ASP A 209 1.37 -3.63 -8.90
N HIS A 210 1.40 -2.58 -8.06
CA HIS A 210 0.44 -2.38 -6.99
C HIS A 210 -0.60 -1.34 -7.37
N VAL A 211 -1.76 -1.83 -7.76
CA VAL A 211 -2.85 -1.03 -8.31
C VAL A 211 -4.08 -1.15 -7.42
N MET A 212 -4.69 -0.03 -7.09
CA MET A 212 -5.99 0.03 -6.44
C MET A 212 -6.94 0.88 -7.26
N GLU A 213 -8.08 0.30 -7.60
CA GLU A 213 -9.18 1.02 -8.21
C GLU A 213 -10.13 1.53 -7.12
N PHE A 214 -10.65 2.74 -7.28
CA PHE A 214 -11.68 3.28 -6.40
C PHE A 214 -12.86 3.82 -7.22
N ASP A 215 -14.07 3.66 -6.66
CA ASP A 215 -15.23 4.36 -7.18
C ASP A 215 -15.06 5.86 -6.95
N HIS A 216 -15.43 6.68 -7.95
CA HIS A 216 -15.35 8.14 -7.86
C HIS A 216 -16.38 8.70 -6.89
N ASP A 217 -16.29 8.27 -5.64
CA ASP A 217 -17.06 8.75 -4.51
C ASP A 217 -16.22 8.77 -3.22
N ALA A 218 -16.75 9.44 -2.20
CA ALA A 218 -16.02 9.61 -0.94
C ALA A 218 -15.81 8.30 -0.16
N VAL A 219 -16.66 7.30 -0.34
CA VAL A 219 -16.57 6.00 0.36
C VAL A 219 -15.53 5.11 -0.29
N GLY A 220 -15.60 4.93 -1.61
CA GLY A 220 -14.64 4.15 -2.39
C GLY A 220 -13.23 4.70 -2.26
N THR A 221 -13.06 6.00 -2.48
CA THR A 221 -11.79 6.70 -2.31
C THR A 221 -11.23 6.54 -0.89
N GLY A 222 -12.06 6.74 0.15
CA GLY A 222 -11.63 6.59 1.55
C GLY A 222 -11.21 5.16 1.91
N ASN A 223 -11.87 4.13 1.36
CA ASN A 223 -11.48 2.74 1.57
C ASN A 223 -10.12 2.42 0.92
N THR A 224 -9.85 2.99 -0.25
CA THR A 224 -8.58 2.82 -0.96
C THR A 224 -7.42 3.43 -0.18
N TRP A 225 -7.59 4.62 0.40
CA TRP A 225 -6.60 5.22 1.29
C TRP A 225 -6.29 4.33 2.50
N ARG A 226 -7.30 3.79 3.18
CA ARG A 226 -7.08 2.90 4.35
C ARG A 226 -6.32 1.63 3.98
N ARG A 227 -6.57 1.08 2.79
CA ARG A 227 -5.82 -0.09 2.29
C ARG A 227 -4.35 0.23 2.06
N ASP A 228 -4.04 1.37 1.43
CA ASP A 228 -2.65 1.79 1.24
C ASP A 228 -1.96 2.01 2.59
N VAL A 229 -2.61 2.65 3.54
CA VAL A 229 -2.10 2.86 4.91
C VAL A 229 -1.75 1.53 5.58
N SER A 230 -2.64 0.52 5.52
CA SER A 230 -2.38 -0.80 6.11
C SER A 230 -1.21 -1.52 5.42
N SER A 231 -1.17 -1.50 4.08
CA SER A 231 -0.09 -2.13 3.31
C SER A 231 1.26 -1.46 3.55
N ARG A 232 1.24 -0.14 3.66
CA ARG A 232 2.39 0.68 3.98
C ARG A 232 2.97 0.33 5.35
N HIS A 233 2.11 0.21 6.37
CA HIS A 233 2.55 -0.16 7.72
C HIS A 233 3.17 -1.57 7.74
N ALA A 234 2.54 -2.55 7.11
CA ALA A 234 3.08 -3.90 6.98
C ALA A 234 4.42 -3.95 6.23
N TYR A 235 4.58 -3.11 5.19
CA TYR A 235 5.87 -2.96 4.51
C TYR A 235 6.97 -2.45 5.46
N TYR A 236 6.68 -1.41 6.26
CA TYR A 236 7.65 -0.87 7.22
C TYR A 236 8.01 -1.89 8.31
N GLU A 237 7.04 -2.66 8.79
CA GLU A 237 7.28 -3.72 9.78
C GLU A 237 8.22 -4.80 9.23
N ARG A 238 8.00 -5.26 7.98
CA ARG A 238 8.93 -6.21 7.32
C ARG A 238 10.32 -5.62 7.15
N MET A 239 10.40 -4.37 6.70
CA MET A 239 11.67 -3.66 6.58
C MET A 239 12.39 -3.58 7.92
N ALA A 240 11.69 -3.30 9.03
CA ALA A 240 12.27 -3.23 10.37
C ALA A 240 12.86 -4.58 10.83
N LYS A 241 12.19 -5.69 10.48
CA LYS A 241 12.63 -7.05 10.83
C LYS A 241 13.83 -7.54 10.00
N GLU A 242 13.91 -7.13 8.74
CA GLU A 242 14.85 -7.70 7.78
C GLU A 242 16.07 -6.80 7.50
N PHE A 243 15.98 -5.52 7.83
CA PHE A 243 17.04 -4.55 7.55
C PHE A 243 18.28 -4.80 8.42
N ASN A 244 19.44 -4.88 7.77
CA ASN A 244 20.75 -4.94 8.42
C ASN A 244 21.69 -3.92 7.76
N PRO A 245 22.15 -2.88 8.48
CA PRO A 245 23.02 -1.85 7.92
C PRO A 245 24.40 -2.37 7.45
N ASP A 246 24.85 -3.49 8.03
CA ASP A 246 26.19 -4.05 7.76
C ASP A 246 26.18 -5.07 6.60
N GLU A 247 25.01 -5.35 5.99
CA GLU A 247 24.93 -6.24 4.84
C GLU A 247 25.50 -5.62 3.57
N GLU A 248 25.96 -6.47 2.66
CA GLU A 248 26.36 -6.07 1.32
C GLU A 248 25.20 -5.43 0.56
N LEU A 249 25.50 -4.40 -0.26
CA LEU A 249 24.49 -3.64 -1.01
C LEU A 249 23.58 -4.52 -1.88
N ALA A 250 24.15 -5.55 -2.51
CA ALA A 250 23.36 -6.48 -3.36
C ALA A 250 22.29 -7.21 -2.56
N LEU A 251 22.60 -7.71 -1.36
CA LEU A 251 21.66 -8.40 -0.48
C LEU A 251 20.62 -7.45 0.09
N LYS A 252 21.02 -6.23 0.47
CA LYS A 252 20.06 -5.18 0.90
C LYS A 252 19.05 -4.88 -0.20
N ARG A 253 19.49 -4.66 -1.43
CA ARG A 253 18.60 -4.40 -2.58
C ARG A 253 17.69 -5.58 -2.89
N GLU A 254 18.18 -6.81 -2.79
CA GLU A 254 17.35 -8.01 -2.96
C GLU A 254 16.21 -8.06 -1.91
N LYS A 255 16.52 -7.83 -0.64
CA LYS A 255 15.52 -7.76 0.44
C LYS A 255 14.53 -6.62 0.20
N MET A 256 15.00 -5.44 -0.18
CA MET A 256 14.13 -4.29 -0.51
C MET A 256 13.20 -4.62 -1.67
N ARG A 257 13.69 -5.21 -2.76
CA ARG A 257 12.87 -5.65 -3.91
C ARG A 257 11.81 -6.68 -3.50
N ARG A 258 12.20 -7.68 -2.70
CA ARG A 258 11.25 -8.67 -2.18
C ARG A 258 10.17 -8.02 -1.32
N ASN A 259 10.54 -7.08 -0.44
CA ASN A 259 9.57 -6.34 0.36
C ASN A 259 8.69 -5.42 -0.47
N ALA A 260 9.24 -4.80 -1.52
CA ALA A 260 8.49 -3.98 -2.46
C ALA A 260 7.48 -4.82 -3.25
N SER A 261 7.88 -5.96 -3.81
CA SER A 261 6.97 -6.87 -4.53
C SER A 261 5.86 -7.42 -3.63
N ASN A 262 6.10 -7.46 -2.33
CA ASN A 262 5.14 -7.88 -1.32
C ASN A 262 4.36 -6.73 -0.66
N TYR A 263 4.37 -5.51 -1.21
CA TYR A 263 3.73 -4.34 -0.59
C TYR A 263 2.25 -4.56 -0.26
N TYR A 264 1.48 -5.14 -1.19
CA TYR A 264 0.10 -5.56 -0.95
C TYR A 264 -0.08 -7.05 -0.62
N SER A 265 0.99 -7.85 -0.64
CA SER A 265 0.91 -9.31 -0.58
C SER A 265 0.66 -9.86 0.83
N ASN A 266 0.67 -9.03 1.87
CA ASN A 266 0.28 -9.50 3.21
C ASN A 266 -1.14 -10.08 3.26
N ARG A 267 -1.99 -9.85 2.23
CA ARG A 267 -3.34 -10.39 2.10
C ARG A 267 -3.54 -11.28 0.88
N VAL A 268 -2.47 -11.63 0.16
CA VAL A 268 -2.51 -12.66 -0.87
C VAL A 268 -2.05 -13.97 -0.26
N THR A 269 -2.89 -14.99 -0.35
CA THR A 269 -2.51 -16.34 0.04
C THR A 269 -1.49 -16.87 -0.95
N PRO A 270 -0.31 -17.38 -0.53
CA PRO A 270 0.64 -18.01 -1.42
C PRO A 270 0.02 -19.21 -2.16
N ASP A 271 0.42 -19.44 -3.40
CA ASP A 271 -0.03 -20.61 -4.19
C ASP A 271 0.37 -21.93 -3.55
N TRP A 272 1.46 -21.93 -2.77
CA TRP A 272 1.96 -23.06 -2.01
C TRP A 272 2.29 -22.64 -0.58
N ILE A 273 1.78 -23.39 0.41
CA ILE A 273 1.99 -23.17 1.84
C ILE A 273 2.57 -24.47 2.42
N ASP A 274 3.87 -24.48 2.70
CA ASP A 274 4.58 -25.61 3.29
C ASP A 274 4.79 -25.47 4.81
N HIS A 275 4.72 -24.26 5.33
CA HIS A 275 4.80 -23.95 6.76
C HIS A 275 3.93 -22.74 7.10
N LEU A 276 3.56 -22.63 8.37
CA LEU A 276 2.78 -21.52 8.92
C LEU A 276 3.55 -20.87 10.06
N ALA A 277 3.45 -19.55 10.20
CA ALA A 277 3.87 -18.86 11.42
C ALA A 277 2.93 -19.22 12.58
N GLU A 278 3.33 -18.96 13.83
CA GLU A 278 2.53 -19.29 15.03
C GLU A 278 1.12 -18.66 15.00
N ASN A 279 0.99 -17.47 14.39
CA ASN A 279 -0.26 -16.75 14.27
C ASN A 279 -0.95 -16.91 12.91
N GLU A 280 -0.56 -17.87 12.09
CA GLU A 280 -1.19 -18.14 10.80
C GLU A 280 -2.07 -19.40 10.85
N VAL A 281 -3.17 -19.39 10.12
CA VAL A 281 -4.14 -20.49 10.02
C VAL A 281 -4.42 -20.81 8.57
N PHE A 282 -4.28 -22.08 8.19
CA PHE A 282 -4.57 -22.61 6.87
C PHE A 282 -6.06 -22.83 6.69
N VAL A 283 -6.73 -22.04 5.84
CA VAL A 283 -8.17 -22.16 5.60
C VAL A 283 -8.44 -22.94 4.33
N PHE A 284 -9.13 -24.08 4.44
CA PHE A 284 -9.30 -25.02 3.36
C PHE A 284 -10.76 -25.44 3.11
N GLY A 285 -11.01 -25.85 1.86
CA GLY A 285 -12.31 -26.40 1.46
C GLY A 285 -12.48 -27.84 1.94
N SER A 286 -13.56 -28.09 2.66
CA SER A 286 -13.96 -29.39 3.19
C SER A 286 -15.29 -29.84 2.60
N ASN A 287 -15.81 -30.94 3.12
CA ASN A 287 -17.18 -31.38 2.94
C ASN A 287 -17.89 -31.48 4.31
N PRO A 288 -19.24 -31.54 4.36
CA PRO A 288 -19.96 -31.56 5.63
C PRO A 288 -19.61 -32.74 6.55
N LEU A 289 -19.09 -33.85 5.99
CA LEU A 289 -18.69 -35.04 6.75
C LEU A 289 -17.23 -34.99 7.23
N GLY A 290 -16.45 -33.97 6.82
CA GLY A 290 -15.03 -33.86 7.18
C GLY A 290 -14.18 -35.02 6.66
N ALA A 291 -14.47 -35.58 5.49
CA ALA A 291 -13.77 -36.75 4.98
C ALA A 291 -12.29 -36.48 4.64
N HIS A 292 -11.92 -35.27 4.24
CA HIS A 292 -10.56 -34.76 4.00
C HIS A 292 -9.67 -35.67 3.13
N ASN A 293 -10.25 -36.29 2.08
CA ASN A 293 -9.60 -37.36 1.32
C ASN A 293 -8.65 -36.89 0.22
N GLY A 294 -8.50 -35.56 -0.02
CA GLY A 294 -7.65 -35.06 -1.09
C GLY A 294 -7.45 -33.55 -1.11
N GLY A 295 -6.52 -33.09 -1.92
CA GLY A 295 -6.21 -31.67 -2.11
C GLY A 295 -5.80 -30.96 -0.83
N ALA A 296 -6.20 -29.72 -0.67
CA ALA A 296 -5.88 -28.90 0.49
C ALA A 296 -6.39 -29.52 1.82
N ALA A 297 -7.50 -30.26 1.79
CA ALA A 297 -8.04 -30.92 2.97
C ALA A 297 -7.14 -32.07 3.48
N ALA A 298 -6.65 -32.93 2.60
CA ALA A 298 -5.72 -33.99 2.98
C ALA A 298 -4.37 -33.40 3.44
N TYR A 299 -3.91 -32.36 2.77
CA TYR A 299 -2.69 -31.65 3.15
C TYR A 299 -2.80 -31.02 4.54
N ALA A 300 -3.96 -30.44 4.87
CA ALA A 300 -4.24 -29.86 6.19
C ALA A 300 -4.21 -30.93 7.30
N VAL A 301 -4.69 -32.15 7.02
CA VAL A 301 -4.61 -33.29 7.98
C VAL A 301 -3.16 -33.66 8.24
N GLU A 302 -2.34 -33.75 7.19
CA GLU A 302 -0.94 -34.19 7.29
C GLU A 302 -0.04 -33.14 7.95
N HIS A 303 -0.26 -31.83 7.69
CA HIS A 303 0.69 -30.79 8.05
C HIS A 303 0.17 -29.77 9.09
N PHE A 304 -1.15 -29.52 9.17
CA PHE A 304 -1.72 -28.41 9.95
C PHE A 304 -2.79 -28.83 10.97
N GLY A 305 -2.86 -30.14 11.26
CA GLY A 305 -3.67 -30.66 12.35
C GLY A 305 -5.18 -30.67 12.08
N ALA A 306 -5.60 -30.72 10.82
CA ALA A 306 -7.02 -30.91 10.49
C ALA A 306 -7.51 -32.30 10.93
N ILE A 307 -8.76 -32.38 11.35
CA ILE A 307 -9.34 -33.57 11.99
C ILE A 307 -10.33 -34.25 11.04
N ILE A 308 -10.06 -35.52 10.69
CA ILE A 308 -11.01 -36.33 9.90
C ILE A 308 -12.32 -36.47 10.68
N GLY A 309 -13.45 -36.21 10.02
CA GLY A 309 -14.78 -36.21 10.62
C GLY A 309 -15.26 -34.83 11.08
N GLN A 310 -14.38 -33.80 11.09
CA GLN A 310 -14.76 -32.43 11.39
C GLN A 310 -14.82 -31.59 10.11
N GLY A 311 -16.01 -31.40 9.54
CA GLY A 311 -16.20 -30.73 8.25
C GLY A 311 -16.12 -29.21 8.28
N GLU A 312 -16.18 -28.59 9.48
CA GLU A 312 -16.24 -27.11 9.62
C GLU A 312 -15.51 -26.67 10.89
N GLY A 313 -15.02 -25.44 10.85
CA GLY A 313 -14.47 -24.72 12.00
C GLY A 313 -12.98 -24.93 12.24
N PRO A 314 -12.46 -24.33 13.34
CA PRO A 314 -11.02 -24.40 13.68
C PRO A 314 -10.61 -25.78 14.14
N GLN A 315 -9.41 -26.23 13.70
CA GLN A 315 -8.85 -27.54 14.02
C GLN A 315 -7.33 -27.51 13.84
N GLY A 316 -6.57 -27.69 14.93
CA GLY A 316 -5.14 -27.49 14.91
C GLY A 316 -4.79 -26.08 14.45
N GLN A 317 -3.84 -25.97 13.53
CA GLN A 317 -3.45 -24.71 12.86
C GLN A 317 -4.17 -24.56 11.51
N SER A 318 -5.41 -25.07 11.43
CA SER A 318 -6.24 -25.01 10.22
C SER A 318 -7.69 -24.65 10.53
N TYR A 319 -8.44 -24.25 9.50
CA TYR A 319 -9.88 -23.97 9.55
C TYR A 319 -10.57 -24.59 8.33
N ALA A 320 -11.54 -25.44 8.58
CA ALA A 320 -12.31 -26.11 7.52
C ALA A 320 -13.58 -25.33 7.15
N ILE A 321 -13.87 -25.22 5.86
CA ILE A 321 -15.11 -24.65 5.33
C ILE A 321 -15.74 -25.67 4.37
N PRO A 322 -16.99 -26.16 4.64
CA PRO A 322 -17.66 -27.07 3.73
C PRO A 322 -18.03 -26.37 2.43
N THR A 323 -17.42 -26.79 1.33
CA THR A 323 -17.58 -26.21 -0.02
C THR A 323 -18.44 -27.07 -0.93
N THR A 324 -18.68 -28.33 -0.56
CA THR A 324 -19.49 -29.29 -1.34
C THR A 324 -20.91 -29.38 -0.79
N GLY A 325 -21.85 -29.81 -1.62
CA GLY A 325 -23.27 -29.93 -1.24
C GLY A 325 -24.08 -28.66 -1.51
N ASP A 326 -24.97 -28.33 -0.60
CA ASP A 326 -25.88 -27.18 -0.74
C ASP A 326 -25.07 -25.87 -0.73
N PHE A 327 -25.39 -24.99 -1.68
CA PHE A 327 -24.74 -23.68 -1.81
C PHE A 327 -25.02 -22.77 -0.59
N THR A 328 -26.22 -22.86 -0.02
CA THR A 328 -26.60 -22.09 1.17
C THR A 328 -25.70 -22.44 2.37
N LEU A 329 -25.42 -23.73 2.57
CA LEU A 329 -24.51 -24.17 3.63
C LEU A 329 -23.09 -23.63 3.46
N PHE A 330 -22.63 -23.53 2.22
CA PHE A 330 -21.32 -22.93 1.94
C PHE A 330 -21.30 -21.43 2.27
N VAL A 331 -22.34 -20.69 1.87
CA VAL A 331 -22.50 -19.25 2.21
C VAL A 331 -22.46 -19.05 3.72
N GLU A 332 -23.32 -19.76 4.45
CA GLU A 332 -23.38 -19.66 5.92
C GLU A 332 -22.07 -20.04 6.61
N ALA A 333 -21.34 -21.04 6.09
CA ALA A 333 -20.05 -21.45 6.65
C ALA A 333 -18.97 -20.37 6.43
N VAL A 334 -18.99 -19.68 5.28
CA VAL A 334 -18.10 -18.55 5.03
C VAL A 334 -18.45 -17.35 5.92
N GLU A 335 -19.71 -17.06 6.15
CA GLU A 335 -20.13 -16.01 7.08
C GLU A 335 -19.61 -16.30 8.51
N ARG A 336 -19.78 -17.55 9.00
CA ARG A 336 -19.26 -17.97 10.30
C ARG A 336 -17.72 -17.86 10.37
N PHE A 337 -17.02 -18.21 9.28
CA PHE A 337 -15.58 -18.05 9.18
C PHE A 337 -15.16 -16.57 9.27
N ILE A 338 -15.86 -15.68 8.55
CA ILE A 338 -15.58 -14.24 8.58
C ILE A 338 -15.78 -13.68 9.99
N ASP A 339 -16.83 -14.08 10.68
CA ASP A 339 -17.07 -13.65 12.06
C ASP A 339 -16.04 -14.24 13.03
N TYR A 340 -15.61 -15.47 12.80
CA TYR A 340 -14.49 -16.06 13.55
C TYR A 340 -13.20 -15.28 13.34
N ALA A 341 -12.86 -14.90 12.11
CA ALA A 341 -11.67 -14.12 11.80
C ALA A 341 -11.69 -12.73 12.47
N LYS A 342 -12.84 -12.05 12.45
CA LYS A 342 -13.03 -10.76 13.17
C LYS A 342 -12.81 -10.89 14.68
N ALA A 343 -13.19 -12.02 15.27
CA ALA A 343 -13.00 -12.28 16.70
C ALA A 343 -11.54 -12.62 17.07
N HIS A 344 -10.70 -12.92 16.08
CA HIS A 344 -9.29 -13.29 16.28
C HIS A 344 -8.35 -12.38 15.47
N PRO A 345 -8.29 -11.09 15.78
CA PRO A 345 -7.58 -10.09 14.95
C PRO A 345 -6.05 -10.32 14.89
N ASP A 346 -5.47 -10.98 15.88
CA ASP A 346 -4.04 -11.29 15.94
C ASP A 346 -3.66 -12.54 15.12
N THR A 347 -4.66 -13.26 14.59
CA THR A 347 -4.49 -14.45 13.77
C THR A 347 -4.68 -14.12 12.30
N ARG A 348 -3.77 -14.53 11.43
CA ARG A 348 -3.84 -14.38 9.99
C ARG A 348 -4.40 -15.65 9.35
N PHE A 349 -5.46 -15.52 8.57
CA PHE A 349 -6.14 -16.61 7.90
C PHE A 349 -5.74 -16.68 6.42
N LEU A 350 -5.00 -17.72 6.05
CA LEU A 350 -4.57 -17.95 4.67
C LEU A 350 -5.60 -18.81 3.94
N VAL A 351 -6.54 -18.18 3.26
CA VAL A 351 -7.62 -18.86 2.53
C VAL A 351 -7.07 -19.48 1.25
N THR A 352 -7.23 -20.78 1.08
CA THR A 352 -6.86 -21.50 -0.15
C THR A 352 -7.94 -21.33 -1.24
N ARG A 353 -7.81 -22.01 -2.38
CA ARG A 353 -8.75 -21.96 -3.51
C ARG A 353 -10.07 -22.66 -3.17
N LEU A 354 -10.81 -22.10 -2.20
CA LEU A 354 -12.06 -22.66 -1.68
C LEU A 354 -13.08 -22.94 -2.79
N GLY A 355 -13.55 -24.18 -2.85
CA GLY A 355 -14.62 -24.56 -3.79
C GLY A 355 -14.24 -24.62 -5.26
N LEU A 356 -13.08 -24.10 -5.67
CA LEU A 356 -12.64 -24.02 -7.07
C LEU A 356 -12.08 -25.35 -7.61
N GLY A 357 -11.75 -26.30 -6.73
CA GLY A 357 -11.29 -27.63 -7.11
C GLY A 357 -12.44 -28.65 -7.22
N ASN A 358 -12.36 -29.73 -6.44
CA ASN A 358 -13.30 -30.87 -6.49
C ASN A 358 -14.78 -30.50 -6.24
N ALA A 359 -15.06 -29.39 -5.57
CA ALA A 359 -16.42 -28.90 -5.37
C ALA A 359 -17.05 -28.32 -6.65
N GLY A 360 -16.23 -28.00 -7.68
CA GLY A 360 -16.67 -27.55 -9.00
C GLY A 360 -17.40 -26.20 -9.01
N ARG A 361 -17.17 -25.36 -8.00
CA ARG A 361 -17.76 -24.02 -7.95
C ARG A 361 -17.07 -23.09 -8.95
N SER A 362 -17.81 -22.15 -9.50
CA SER A 362 -17.23 -21.13 -10.35
C SER A 362 -16.51 -20.05 -9.51
N ILE A 363 -15.49 -19.42 -10.08
CA ILE A 363 -14.79 -18.33 -9.41
C ILE A 363 -15.71 -17.14 -9.11
N ASN A 364 -16.75 -16.92 -9.92
CA ASN A 364 -17.75 -15.88 -9.69
C ASN A 364 -18.55 -16.12 -8.43
N GLU A 365 -19.02 -17.37 -8.21
CA GLU A 365 -19.76 -17.76 -7.02
C GLU A 365 -18.88 -17.60 -5.76
N VAL A 366 -17.66 -18.10 -5.81
CA VAL A 366 -16.73 -18.04 -4.66
C VAL A 366 -16.33 -16.60 -4.35
N ALA A 367 -16.03 -15.78 -5.36
CA ALA A 367 -15.71 -14.38 -5.17
C ALA A 367 -16.91 -13.61 -4.55
N HIS A 368 -18.13 -13.86 -5.02
CA HIS A 368 -19.33 -13.22 -4.46
C HIS A 368 -19.49 -13.52 -2.97
N ILE A 369 -19.31 -14.79 -2.56
CA ILE A 369 -19.42 -15.21 -1.15
C ILE A 369 -18.31 -14.60 -0.30
N LEU A 370 -17.09 -14.51 -0.82
CA LEU A 370 -15.93 -13.98 -0.11
C LEU A 370 -15.82 -12.44 -0.16
N TYR A 371 -16.80 -11.75 -0.77
CA TYR A 371 -16.78 -10.29 -0.87
C TYR A 371 -16.63 -9.59 0.49
N GLU A 372 -17.36 -10.05 1.51
CA GLU A 372 -17.26 -9.48 2.86
C GLU A 372 -15.92 -9.79 3.56
N ALA A 373 -15.24 -10.89 3.18
CA ALA A 373 -13.89 -11.22 3.68
C ALA A 373 -12.84 -10.17 3.30
N VAL A 374 -13.06 -9.46 2.18
CA VAL A 374 -12.18 -8.36 1.75
C VAL A 374 -12.08 -7.24 2.80
N LYS A 375 -13.14 -7.01 3.56
CA LYS A 375 -13.22 -5.97 4.60
C LYS A 375 -12.51 -6.37 5.91
N VAL A 376 -12.06 -7.63 6.02
CA VAL A 376 -11.46 -8.18 7.24
C VAL A 376 -9.96 -8.32 7.04
N GLU A 377 -9.16 -7.48 7.71
CA GLU A 377 -7.75 -7.27 7.42
C GLU A 377 -6.86 -8.51 7.59
N ASN A 378 -7.21 -9.38 8.53
CA ASN A 378 -6.46 -10.60 8.82
C ASN A 378 -6.85 -11.82 7.95
N ILE A 379 -7.71 -11.63 6.93
CA ILE A 379 -8.02 -12.65 5.93
C ILE A 379 -7.20 -12.40 4.66
N SER A 380 -6.42 -13.39 4.25
CA SER A 380 -5.70 -13.43 2.98
C SER A 380 -6.46 -14.33 2.00
N LEU A 381 -6.60 -13.91 0.75
CA LEU A 381 -7.27 -14.66 -0.32
C LEU A 381 -6.28 -14.99 -1.45
N PRO A 382 -6.51 -16.07 -2.23
CA PRO A 382 -5.79 -16.31 -3.47
C PRO A 382 -5.85 -15.13 -4.43
N LEU A 383 -4.77 -14.90 -5.17
CA LEU A 383 -4.65 -13.79 -6.11
C LEU A 383 -5.81 -13.73 -7.12
N GLU A 384 -6.21 -14.88 -7.67
CA GLU A 384 -7.31 -14.97 -8.63
C GLU A 384 -8.67 -14.51 -8.08
N LEU A 385 -8.88 -14.65 -6.75
CA LEU A 385 -10.09 -14.14 -6.08
C LEU A 385 -10.01 -12.63 -5.87
N TRP A 386 -8.85 -12.10 -5.54
CA TRP A 386 -8.63 -10.65 -5.50
C TRP A 386 -8.88 -10.02 -6.87
N GLU A 387 -8.33 -10.59 -7.94
CA GLU A 387 -8.55 -10.13 -9.32
C GLU A 387 -10.04 -10.14 -9.68
N LYS A 388 -10.75 -11.22 -9.32
CA LYS A 388 -12.16 -11.36 -9.63
C LYS A 388 -13.06 -10.40 -8.85
N LEU A 389 -12.65 -10.02 -7.65
CA LEU A 389 -13.35 -9.05 -6.81
C LEU A 389 -13.10 -7.60 -7.27
N GLY A 390 -12.46 -7.39 -8.43
CA GLY A 390 -12.14 -6.07 -8.96
C GLY A 390 -10.92 -5.43 -8.28
N LEU A 391 -10.23 -6.21 -7.47
CA LEU A 391 -8.98 -5.81 -6.84
C LEU A 391 -7.86 -6.38 -7.70
N HIS A 392 -7.54 -5.68 -8.80
CA HIS A 392 -6.51 -6.09 -9.74
C HIS A 392 -5.14 -6.03 -9.08
N PHE A 393 -4.79 -7.11 -8.38
CA PHE A 393 -3.43 -7.39 -7.98
C PHE A 393 -2.80 -8.28 -9.06
N LEU A 394 -1.86 -7.69 -9.81
CA LEU A 394 -0.85 -8.39 -10.60
C LEU A 394 -1.38 -9.31 -11.71
N LYS A 395 -1.39 -8.83 -12.94
CA LYS A 395 -1.00 -9.70 -14.06
C LYS A 395 0.51 -9.58 -14.22
N LYS A 396 1.18 -10.76 -14.14
CA LYS A 396 2.58 -10.91 -14.53
C LYS A 396 2.80 -10.46 -15.96
#